data_0f43e80275b1e981bc753239b2184893
#
_entry.id   0f43e80275b1e981bc753239b2184893
#
_cell.length_a   1.000
_cell.length_b   1.000
_cell.length_c   1.000
_cell.angle_alpha   90.00
_cell.angle_beta   90.00
_cell.angle_gamma   90.00
#
_symmetry.space_group_name_H-M   'P 1'
#
loop_
_entity.id
_entity.type
_entity.pdbx_description
1 polymer ?
#
loop_
_entity_poly.entity_id
_entity_poly.type
_entity_poly.pdbx_seq_one_letter_code
_entity_poly.pdbx_strand_id
1 'polypeptide(L)'
;MIFADAHCDYLSKAALGGELSAPLPRQAISWSNMENSGLTALNMAAFCGEGTPEEMRDNVFKQIECFEKLAPGRGRARSLKNGVAVFLSLEGLDYITCPEDLEILLEKPVLSAGIMWNRSNALGGGALEEGPLTRAGEGVIKRLEERGILIDLAHACPRTFFDACEIAARPFVSHANAWEIMPHPRNLRA
;
A
#
# COMPACT_ATOMS: atom_id res chain seq x y z
N MET A 1 8.86 2.97 24.09
CA MET A 1 8.44 3.86 22.96
C MET A 1 7.83 2.94 21.90
N ILE A 2 6.72 3.31 21.28
CA ILE A 2 6.10 2.54 20.21
C ILE A 2 6.62 3.12 18.89
N PHE A 3 7.29 2.30 18.08
CA PHE A 3 7.66 2.65 16.71
C PHE A 3 6.80 1.87 15.74
N ALA A 4 6.16 2.59 14.81
CA ALA A 4 5.39 2.01 13.74
C ALA A 4 5.89 2.55 12.39
N ASP A 5 6.04 1.67 11.43
CA ASP A 5 6.33 2.02 10.04
C ASP A 5 5.04 1.88 9.22
N ALA A 6 4.61 2.96 8.59
CA ALA A 6 3.36 3.02 7.86
C ALA A 6 3.45 2.46 6.43
N HIS A 7 4.67 2.19 5.94
CA HIS A 7 4.86 1.65 4.58
C HIS A 7 6.19 0.91 4.44
N CYS A 8 6.12 -0.32 3.95
CA CYS A 8 7.31 -1.13 3.71
C CYS A 8 7.11 -2.06 2.51
N ASP A 9 8.00 -1.99 1.52
CA ASP A 9 8.00 -2.78 0.27
C ASP A 9 8.60 -4.18 0.40
N TYR A 10 8.72 -4.71 1.62
CA TYR A 10 9.36 -6.01 1.80
C TYR A 10 8.69 -7.14 1.01
N LEU A 11 7.35 -7.09 0.83
CA LEU A 11 6.61 -8.16 0.15
C LEU A 11 7.02 -8.33 -1.31
N SER A 12 7.38 -7.26 -1.99
CA SER A 12 7.90 -7.32 -3.37
C SER A 12 9.20 -8.13 -3.46
N LYS A 13 10.08 -7.99 -2.45
CA LYS A 13 11.32 -8.77 -2.35
C LYS A 13 11.07 -10.20 -1.92
N ALA A 14 10.14 -10.41 -0.99
CA ALA A 14 9.74 -11.75 -0.54
C ALA A 14 9.17 -12.58 -1.69
N ALA A 15 8.37 -11.98 -2.56
CA ALA A 15 7.82 -12.63 -3.76
C ALA A 15 8.90 -13.06 -4.76
N LEU A 16 10.08 -12.44 -4.71
CA LEU A 16 11.27 -12.80 -5.51
C LEU A 16 12.23 -13.76 -4.76
N GLY A 17 11.80 -14.34 -3.63
CA GLY A 17 12.61 -15.28 -2.84
C GLY A 17 13.47 -14.62 -1.76
N GLY A 18 13.24 -13.36 -1.43
CA GLY A 18 13.89 -12.68 -0.31
C GLY A 18 13.44 -13.22 1.04
N GLU A 19 14.38 -13.46 1.97
CA GLU A 19 14.09 -13.95 3.30
C GLU A 19 14.48 -12.94 4.39
N LEU A 20 13.66 -12.81 5.43
CA LEU A 20 13.96 -11.97 6.61
C LEU A 20 15.18 -12.46 7.41
N SER A 21 15.56 -13.73 7.26
CA SER A 21 16.70 -14.33 7.94
C SER A 21 18.06 -13.88 7.41
N ALA A 22 18.12 -13.50 6.14
CA ALA A 22 19.36 -13.02 5.51
C ALA A 22 19.18 -11.55 5.13
N PRO A 23 19.87 -10.60 5.83
CA PRO A 23 19.86 -9.20 5.42
C PRO A 23 20.56 -9.08 4.08
N LEU A 24 19.84 -8.82 3.02
CA LEU A 24 20.43 -8.43 1.75
C LEU A 24 21.12 -7.06 1.94
N PRO A 25 22.24 -6.76 1.25
CA PRO A 25 23.02 -5.53 1.45
C PRO A 25 22.25 -4.20 1.33
N ARG A 26 21.01 -4.25 0.86
CA ARG A 26 20.12 -3.09 0.71
C ARG A 26 18.74 -3.31 1.33
N GLN A 27 18.59 -4.30 2.21
CA GLN A 27 17.32 -4.62 2.83
C GLN A 27 17.25 -4.00 4.23
N ALA A 28 16.39 -3.01 4.41
CA ALA A 28 16.17 -2.39 5.70
C ALA A 28 15.45 -3.33 6.69
N ILE A 29 14.58 -4.20 6.18
CA ILE A 29 13.76 -5.10 6.98
C ILE A 29 14.43 -6.48 7.07
N SER A 30 14.84 -6.85 8.28
CA SER A 30 15.36 -8.17 8.66
C SER A 30 15.00 -8.43 10.12
N TRP A 31 15.10 -9.69 10.57
CA TRP A 31 14.85 -10.02 11.97
C TRP A 31 15.69 -9.19 12.92
N SER A 32 16.99 -9.11 12.66
CA SER A 32 17.94 -8.36 13.50
C SER A 32 17.66 -6.86 13.48
N ASN A 33 17.33 -6.28 12.34
CA ASN A 33 17.04 -4.86 12.26
C ASN A 33 15.73 -4.51 13.02
N MET A 34 14.69 -5.32 12.90
CA MET A 34 13.46 -5.12 13.63
C MET A 34 13.65 -5.23 15.15
N GLU A 35 14.41 -6.23 15.62
CA GLU A 35 14.72 -6.40 17.03
C GLU A 35 15.53 -5.22 17.59
N ASN A 36 16.53 -4.74 16.85
CA ASN A 36 17.41 -3.65 17.28
C ASN A 36 16.74 -2.26 17.18
N SER A 37 15.79 -2.08 16.30
CA SER A 37 15.12 -0.78 16.09
C SER A 37 14.03 -0.47 17.10
N GLY A 38 13.52 -1.46 17.84
CA GLY A 38 12.34 -1.31 18.68
C GLY A 38 11.04 -1.15 17.88
N LEU A 39 11.02 -1.61 16.64
CA LEU A 39 9.83 -1.63 15.79
C LEU A 39 8.75 -2.51 16.42
N THR A 40 7.55 -1.98 16.58
CA THR A 40 6.41 -2.69 17.18
C THR A 40 5.28 -2.95 16.19
N ALA A 41 5.20 -2.17 15.12
CA ALA A 41 4.19 -2.33 14.08
C ALA A 41 4.76 -2.00 12.70
N LEU A 42 4.32 -2.73 11.67
CA LEU A 42 4.80 -2.58 10.30
C LEU A 42 3.64 -2.79 9.32
N ASN A 43 3.42 -1.82 8.45
CA ASN A 43 2.48 -1.94 7.35
C ASN A 43 3.25 -2.40 6.10
N MET A 44 2.98 -3.63 5.66
CA MET A 44 3.63 -4.24 4.50
C MET A 44 2.80 -4.02 3.24
N ALA A 45 3.35 -3.31 2.28
CA ALA A 45 2.69 -3.01 1.03
C ALA A 45 2.83 -4.14 0.01
N ALA A 46 1.73 -4.53 -0.59
CA ALA A 46 1.70 -5.29 -1.83
C ALA A 46 1.59 -4.31 -2.99
N PHE A 47 2.71 -4.10 -3.67
CA PHE A 47 2.85 -3.15 -4.75
C PHE A 47 2.43 -3.76 -6.08
N CYS A 48 1.60 -3.05 -6.86
CA CYS A 48 1.09 -3.57 -8.14
C CYS A 48 2.21 -3.75 -9.19
N GLY A 49 3.23 -2.91 -9.20
CA GLY A 49 4.26 -2.92 -10.22
C GLY A 49 3.83 -2.21 -11.51
N GLU A 50 4.56 -2.47 -12.59
CA GLU A 50 4.26 -2.02 -13.94
C GLU A 50 4.01 -3.25 -14.83
N GLY A 51 3.12 -3.11 -15.82
CA GLY A 51 2.79 -4.19 -16.76
C GLY A 51 1.34 -4.12 -17.22
N THR A 52 0.86 -5.22 -17.75
CA THR A 52 -0.57 -5.38 -18.04
C THR A 52 -1.36 -5.52 -16.74
N PRO A 53 -2.67 -5.20 -16.73
CA PRO A 53 -3.52 -5.39 -15.54
C PRO A 53 -3.44 -6.82 -14.96
N GLU A 54 -3.33 -7.84 -15.82
CA GLU A 54 -3.19 -9.22 -15.40
C GLU A 54 -1.86 -9.48 -14.69
N GLU A 55 -0.74 -9.01 -15.26
CA GLU A 55 0.58 -9.14 -14.65
C GLU A 55 0.67 -8.40 -13.30
N MET A 56 0.11 -7.20 -13.23
CA MET A 56 0.05 -6.41 -11.99
C MET A 56 -0.79 -7.12 -10.92
N ARG A 57 -1.95 -7.64 -11.28
CA ARG A 57 -2.81 -8.42 -10.38
C ARG A 57 -2.06 -9.64 -9.86
N ASP A 58 -1.46 -10.44 -10.73
CA ASP A 58 -0.73 -11.64 -10.34
C ASP A 58 0.44 -11.32 -9.40
N ASN A 59 1.13 -10.20 -9.65
CA ASN A 59 2.19 -9.72 -8.77
C ASN A 59 1.67 -9.38 -7.37
N VAL A 60 0.55 -8.66 -7.26
CA VAL A 60 -0.09 -8.35 -5.97
C VAL A 60 -0.50 -9.62 -5.23
N PHE A 61 -1.13 -10.57 -5.91
CA PHE A 61 -1.57 -11.81 -5.26
C PHE A 61 -0.40 -12.66 -4.77
N LYS A 62 0.71 -12.75 -5.50
CA LYS A 62 1.95 -13.39 -5.01
C LYS A 62 2.48 -12.75 -3.73
N GLN A 63 2.44 -11.42 -3.65
CA GLN A 63 2.86 -10.67 -2.46
C GLN A 63 1.90 -10.89 -1.28
N ILE A 64 0.59 -10.94 -1.53
CA ILE A 64 -0.41 -11.29 -0.50
C ILE A 64 -0.15 -12.72 0.03
N GLU A 65 0.13 -13.69 -0.82
CA GLU A 65 0.50 -15.03 -0.39
C GLU A 65 1.77 -15.04 0.48
N CYS A 66 2.78 -14.22 0.13
CA CYS A 66 3.96 -14.07 0.96
C CYS A 66 3.62 -13.51 2.34
N PHE A 67 2.75 -12.48 2.42
CA PHE A 67 2.26 -11.96 3.68
C PHE A 67 1.54 -13.03 4.51
N GLU A 68 0.66 -13.81 3.90
CA GLU A 68 -0.09 -14.88 4.57
C GLU A 68 0.82 -15.98 5.13
N LYS A 69 1.92 -16.30 4.43
CA LYS A 69 2.96 -17.24 4.90
C LYS A 69 3.80 -16.68 6.03
N LEU A 70 4.16 -15.38 5.96
CA LEU A 70 4.97 -14.71 6.98
C LEU A 70 4.22 -14.49 8.29
N ALA A 71 2.95 -14.15 8.20
CA ALA A 71 2.08 -13.83 9.32
C ALA A 71 0.77 -14.62 9.21
N PRO A 72 0.78 -15.95 9.47
CA PRO A 72 -0.41 -16.75 9.40
C PRO A 72 -1.42 -16.33 10.46
N GLY A 73 -2.71 -16.42 10.14
CA GLY A 73 -3.76 -16.06 11.07
C GLY A 73 -5.00 -15.49 10.38
N ARG A 74 -5.95 -15.05 11.20
CA ARG A 74 -7.18 -14.41 10.75
C ARG A 74 -7.20 -12.93 11.11
N GLY A 75 -7.93 -12.12 10.36
CA GLY A 75 -8.06 -10.68 10.57
C GLY A 75 -6.92 -9.87 9.96
N ARG A 76 -7.02 -8.55 10.11
CA ARG A 76 -6.08 -7.58 9.50
C ARG A 76 -4.82 -7.37 10.34
N ALA A 77 -4.95 -7.37 11.66
CA ALA A 77 -3.81 -7.30 12.55
C ALA A 77 -3.25 -8.71 12.76
N ARG A 78 -2.01 -8.93 12.38
CA ARG A 78 -1.28 -10.18 12.53
C ARG A 78 0.05 -9.93 13.22
N SER A 79 0.80 -10.95 13.51
CA SER A 79 2.11 -10.81 14.15
C SER A 79 3.14 -11.69 13.45
N LEU A 80 4.33 -11.16 13.32
CA LEU A 80 5.52 -11.93 12.96
C LEU A 80 5.98 -12.78 14.16
N LYS A 81 6.85 -13.77 13.90
CA LYS A 81 7.38 -14.66 14.95
C LYS A 81 8.12 -13.95 16.08
N ASN A 82 8.64 -12.73 15.84
CA ASN A 82 9.30 -11.89 16.84
C ASN A 82 8.35 -10.94 17.59
N GLY A 83 7.03 -11.07 17.38
CA GLY A 83 6.02 -10.27 18.07
C GLY A 83 5.70 -8.93 17.44
N VAL A 84 6.38 -8.52 16.36
CA VAL A 84 6.05 -7.28 15.63
C VAL A 84 4.67 -7.44 15.00
N ALA A 85 3.75 -6.50 15.28
CA ALA A 85 2.45 -6.44 14.63
C ALA A 85 2.62 -6.07 13.15
N VAL A 86 1.94 -6.80 12.26
CA VAL A 86 1.99 -6.53 10.83
C VAL A 86 0.60 -6.39 10.24
N PHE A 87 0.52 -5.53 9.26
CA PHE A 87 -0.68 -5.23 8.49
C PHE A 87 -0.36 -5.34 7.00
N LEU A 88 -1.37 -5.66 6.21
CA LEU A 88 -1.27 -5.69 4.75
C LEU A 88 -1.87 -4.41 4.18
N SER A 89 -1.15 -3.73 3.31
CA SER A 89 -1.69 -2.67 2.46
C SER A 89 -1.52 -3.01 0.99
N LEU A 90 -2.30 -2.31 0.15
CA LEU A 90 -2.14 -2.33 -1.30
C LEU A 90 -1.53 -0.99 -1.75
N GLU A 91 -0.58 -1.02 -2.66
CA GLU A 91 0.00 0.18 -3.26
C GLU A 91 -0.23 0.17 -4.77
N GLY A 92 -1.12 1.06 -5.22
CA GLY A 92 -1.62 1.13 -6.58
C GLY A 92 -2.69 0.08 -6.87
N LEU A 93 -3.81 0.55 -7.40
CA LEU A 93 -4.91 -0.30 -7.88
C LEU A 93 -5.03 -0.22 -9.41
N ASP A 94 -3.88 -0.10 -10.09
CA ASP A 94 -3.79 0.09 -11.54
C ASP A 94 -4.29 -1.13 -12.34
N TYR A 95 -4.41 -2.27 -11.67
CA TYR A 95 -4.94 -3.53 -12.21
C TYR A 95 -6.46 -3.70 -12.03
N ILE A 96 -7.13 -2.76 -11.38
CA ILE A 96 -8.60 -2.79 -11.24
C ILE A 96 -9.21 -2.30 -12.54
N THR A 97 -9.77 -3.22 -13.29
CA THR A 97 -10.41 -2.96 -14.59
C THR A 97 -11.91 -3.24 -14.59
N CYS A 98 -12.40 -3.98 -13.59
CA CYS A 98 -13.81 -4.31 -13.42
C CYS A 98 -14.15 -4.45 -11.93
N PRO A 99 -15.43 -4.38 -11.54
CA PRO A 99 -15.86 -4.51 -10.14
C PRO A 99 -15.43 -5.84 -9.49
N GLU A 100 -15.36 -6.90 -10.27
CA GLU A 100 -14.99 -8.24 -9.82
C GLU A 100 -13.55 -8.29 -9.31
N ASP A 101 -12.63 -7.55 -9.94
CA ASP A 101 -11.24 -7.46 -9.50
C ASP A 101 -11.15 -6.86 -8.08
N LEU A 102 -11.99 -5.85 -7.77
CA LEU A 102 -12.05 -5.26 -6.43
C LEU A 102 -12.62 -6.24 -5.41
N GLU A 103 -13.70 -6.95 -5.73
CA GLU A 103 -14.35 -7.88 -4.79
C GLU A 103 -13.42 -8.98 -4.30
N ILE A 104 -12.56 -9.52 -5.17
CA ILE A 104 -11.56 -10.52 -4.78
C ILE A 104 -10.57 -9.96 -3.73
N LEU A 105 -10.20 -8.70 -3.86
CA LEU A 105 -9.31 -8.04 -2.90
C LEU A 105 -9.99 -7.77 -1.56
N LEU A 106 -11.29 -7.50 -1.56
CA LEU A 106 -12.07 -7.23 -0.35
C LEU A 106 -12.19 -8.44 0.56
N GLU A 107 -11.93 -9.65 0.07
CA GLU A 107 -11.83 -10.89 0.85
C GLU A 107 -10.46 -11.07 1.52
N LYS A 108 -9.46 -10.25 1.18
CA LYS A 108 -8.12 -10.30 1.74
C LYS A 108 -8.01 -9.46 3.02
N PRO A 109 -7.04 -9.74 3.91
CA PRO A 109 -6.90 -9.04 5.20
C PRO A 109 -6.29 -7.64 5.06
N VAL A 110 -6.70 -6.89 4.06
CA VAL A 110 -6.17 -5.55 3.73
C VAL A 110 -6.61 -4.52 4.77
N LEU A 111 -5.65 -3.79 5.35
CA LEU A 111 -5.89 -2.67 6.25
C LEU A 111 -6.13 -1.37 5.49
N SER A 112 -5.31 -1.10 4.48
CA SER A 112 -5.36 0.14 3.69
C SER A 112 -5.05 -0.12 2.23
N ALA A 113 -5.53 0.77 1.37
CA ALA A 113 -5.26 0.70 -0.06
C ALA A 113 -4.97 2.09 -0.63
N GLY A 114 -3.83 2.20 -1.33
CA GLY A 114 -3.50 3.32 -2.19
C GLY A 114 -4.12 3.13 -3.56
N ILE A 115 -5.00 4.04 -3.95
CA ILE A 115 -5.71 3.94 -5.24
C ILE A 115 -4.82 4.27 -6.44
N MET A 116 -3.71 4.95 -6.19
CA MET A 116 -2.78 5.43 -7.21
C MET A 116 -1.38 4.88 -6.99
N TRP A 117 -0.63 4.81 -8.11
CA TRP A 117 0.82 4.88 -8.09
C TRP A 117 1.29 6.14 -8.86
N ASN A 118 2.42 6.11 -9.56
CA ASN A 118 3.02 7.32 -10.13
C ASN A 118 2.29 7.88 -11.36
N ARG A 119 1.65 7.03 -12.17
CA ARG A 119 0.93 7.45 -13.37
C ARG A 119 -0.58 7.51 -13.13
N SER A 120 -1.31 8.10 -14.06
CA SER A 120 -2.77 8.01 -14.08
C SER A 120 -3.23 6.57 -14.37
N ASN A 121 -4.32 6.18 -13.74
CA ASN A 121 -5.00 4.92 -14.00
C ASN A 121 -6.51 5.16 -14.16
N ALA A 122 -7.31 4.11 -14.21
CA ALA A 122 -8.76 4.23 -14.36
C ALA A 122 -9.45 4.98 -13.20
N LEU A 123 -8.77 5.15 -12.04
CA LEU A 123 -9.35 5.72 -10.81
C LEU A 123 -9.00 7.20 -10.63
N GLY A 124 -7.88 7.68 -11.17
CA GLY A 124 -7.45 9.07 -10.99
C GLY A 124 -6.08 9.38 -11.58
N GLY A 125 -5.51 10.52 -11.20
CA GLY A 125 -4.18 10.96 -11.57
C GLY A 125 -3.13 10.63 -10.51
N GLY A 126 -1.99 10.12 -10.93
CA GLY A 126 -0.83 9.83 -10.09
C GLY A 126 0.15 11.00 -10.01
N ALA A 127 1.14 10.92 -9.13
CA ALA A 127 2.08 12.00 -8.84
C ALA A 127 2.85 12.55 -10.05
N LEU A 128 3.07 11.73 -11.07
CA LEU A 128 3.80 12.11 -12.30
C LEU A 128 2.87 12.38 -13.49
N GLU A 129 1.58 12.15 -13.34
CA GLU A 129 0.59 12.33 -14.40
C GLU A 129 -0.72 12.85 -13.82
N GLU A 130 -0.95 14.14 -13.97
CA GLU A 130 -2.05 14.84 -13.31
C GLU A 130 -3.42 14.48 -13.89
N GLY A 131 -4.42 14.38 -13.03
CA GLY A 131 -5.80 14.10 -13.41
C GLY A 131 -6.74 14.21 -12.20
N PRO A 132 -8.06 14.34 -12.43
CA PRO A 132 -9.05 14.32 -11.36
C PRO A 132 -9.26 12.88 -10.86
N LEU A 133 -9.81 12.76 -9.65
CA LEU A 133 -10.45 11.51 -9.25
C LEU A 133 -11.59 11.19 -10.21
N THR A 134 -11.63 9.98 -10.73
CA THR A 134 -12.67 9.57 -11.66
C THR A 134 -13.93 9.08 -10.91
N ARG A 135 -15.04 8.98 -11.61
CA ARG A 135 -16.26 8.37 -11.03
C ARG A 135 -16.02 6.91 -10.62
N ALA A 136 -15.15 6.19 -11.33
CA ALA A 136 -14.73 4.84 -10.92
C ALA A 136 -13.92 4.89 -9.62
N GLY A 137 -12.98 5.84 -9.50
CA GLY A 137 -12.22 6.07 -8.28
C GLY A 137 -13.08 6.40 -7.08
N GLU A 138 -14.11 7.27 -7.24
CA GLU A 138 -15.08 7.52 -6.17
C GLU A 138 -15.81 6.24 -5.73
N GLY A 139 -16.24 5.42 -6.69
CA GLY A 139 -16.91 4.15 -6.42
C GLY A 139 -16.01 3.18 -5.65
N VAL A 140 -14.73 3.09 -6.05
CA VAL A 140 -13.72 2.25 -5.38
C VAL A 140 -13.46 2.73 -3.96
N ILE A 141 -13.27 4.04 -3.72
CA ILE A 141 -13.09 4.59 -2.37
C ILE A 141 -14.25 4.21 -1.46
N LYS A 142 -15.48 4.47 -1.89
CA LYS A 142 -16.69 4.12 -1.12
C LYS A 142 -16.74 2.62 -0.79
N ARG A 143 -16.45 1.79 -1.78
CA ARG A 143 -16.48 0.34 -1.60
C ARG A 143 -15.40 -0.18 -0.65
N LEU A 144 -14.20 0.39 -0.68
CA LEU A 144 -13.13 0.07 0.27
C LEU A 144 -13.54 0.47 1.70
N GLU A 145 -14.09 1.66 1.89
CA GLU A 145 -14.53 2.15 3.19
C GLU A 145 -15.71 1.36 3.77
N GLU A 146 -16.66 0.90 2.97
CA GLU A 146 -17.73 -0.01 3.38
C GLU A 146 -17.17 -1.29 4.01
N ARG A 147 -15.99 -1.72 3.57
CA ARG A 147 -15.26 -2.87 4.14
C ARG A 147 -14.31 -2.46 5.28
N GLY A 148 -14.30 -1.17 5.66
CA GLY A 148 -13.43 -0.63 6.70
C GLY A 148 -11.96 -0.61 6.32
N ILE A 149 -11.64 -0.55 5.02
CA ILE A 149 -10.29 -0.39 4.49
C ILE A 149 -9.98 1.11 4.45
N LEU A 150 -8.83 1.52 4.97
CA LEU A 150 -8.39 2.91 4.99
C LEU A 150 -7.89 3.34 3.60
N ILE A 151 -8.11 4.60 3.26
CA ILE A 151 -7.69 5.14 1.96
C ILE A 151 -6.34 5.83 2.11
N ASP A 152 -5.33 5.27 1.44
CA ASP A 152 -3.99 5.86 1.36
C ASP A 152 -3.88 6.74 0.12
N LEU A 153 -3.56 8.02 0.31
CA LEU A 153 -3.41 9.01 -0.76
C LEU A 153 -1.94 9.25 -1.14
N ALA A 154 -1.02 8.41 -0.65
CA ALA A 154 0.33 8.38 -1.19
C ALA A 154 0.26 8.14 -2.71
N HIS A 155 1.13 8.79 -3.48
CA HIS A 155 1.17 8.76 -4.95
C HIS A 155 0.03 9.49 -5.70
N ALA A 156 -1.02 9.95 -5.04
CA ALA A 156 -2.02 10.76 -5.73
C ALA A 156 -1.45 12.12 -6.17
N CYS A 157 -1.79 12.58 -7.37
CA CYS A 157 -1.52 13.96 -7.76
C CYS A 157 -2.37 14.94 -6.92
N PRO A 158 -2.01 16.24 -6.84
CA PRO A 158 -2.76 17.20 -6.02
C PRO A 158 -4.26 17.20 -6.28
N ARG A 159 -4.68 17.10 -7.53
CA ARG A 159 -6.11 17.11 -7.88
C ARG A 159 -6.83 15.87 -7.37
N THR A 160 -6.35 14.67 -7.71
CA THR A 160 -6.92 13.41 -7.18
C THR A 160 -6.89 13.38 -5.65
N PHE A 161 -5.81 13.90 -5.04
CA PHE A 161 -5.67 13.96 -3.59
C PHE A 161 -6.81 14.77 -2.93
N PHE A 162 -7.04 16.00 -3.38
CA PHE A 162 -8.09 16.84 -2.81
C PHE A 162 -9.49 16.32 -3.14
N ASP A 163 -9.74 15.87 -4.37
CA ASP A 163 -11.02 15.27 -4.75
C ASP A 163 -11.33 14.05 -3.84
N ALA A 164 -10.32 13.21 -3.54
CA ALA A 164 -10.48 12.06 -2.65
C ALA A 164 -10.68 12.47 -1.19
N CYS A 165 -10.02 13.53 -0.70
CA CYS A 165 -10.22 14.05 0.66
C CYS A 165 -11.65 14.55 0.90
N GLU A 166 -12.36 15.00 -0.12
CA GLU A 166 -13.76 15.45 0.00
C GLU A 166 -14.72 14.29 0.28
N ILE A 167 -14.37 13.06 -0.11
CA ILE A 167 -15.26 11.91 -0.03
C ILE A 167 -14.82 10.83 0.95
N ALA A 168 -13.51 10.67 1.16
CA ALA A 168 -12.97 9.67 2.07
C ALA A 168 -13.15 10.10 3.52
N ALA A 169 -13.72 9.22 4.36
CA ALA A 169 -13.97 9.51 5.77
C ALA A 169 -12.69 9.57 6.61
N ARG A 170 -11.68 8.79 6.26
CA ARG A 170 -10.41 8.68 6.99
C ARG A 170 -9.23 8.50 6.04
N PRO A 171 -8.95 9.50 5.18
CA PRO A 171 -7.78 9.47 4.31
C PRO A 171 -6.50 9.68 5.12
N PHE A 172 -5.40 9.09 4.67
CA PHE A 172 -4.08 9.31 5.21
C PHE A 172 -3.02 9.21 4.11
N VAL A 173 -1.78 9.54 4.43
CA VAL A 173 -0.63 9.35 3.55
C VAL A 173 0.38 8.49 4.29
N SER A 174 0.64 7.29 3.80
CA SER A 174 1.53 6.33 4.43
C SER A 174 3.00 6.75 4.31
N HIS A 175 3.39 7.31 3.18
CA HIS A 175 4.76 7.70 2.89
C HIS A 175 4.85 8.87 1.90
N ALA A 176 5.47 9.94 2.32
CA ALA A 176 5.84 11.11 1.52
C ALA A 176 6.86 11.95 2.29
N ASN A 177 7.55 12.87 1.60
CA ASN A 177 8.34 13.91 2.22
C ASN A 177 7.59 15.26 2.20
N ALA A 178 8.16 16.27 2.86
CA ALA A 178 7.72 17.64 2.71
C ALA A 178 8.29 18.25 1.43
N TRP A 179 7.44 18.89 0.64
CA TRP A 179 7.84 19.60 -0.59
C TRP A 179 8.90 20.66 -0.32
N GLU A 180 8.79 21.36 0.80
CA GLU A 180 9.70 22.44 1.20
C GLU A 180 11.13 21.96 1.41
N ILE A 181 11.32 20.67 1.74
CA ILE A 181 12.64 20.05 1.91
C ILE A 181 13.14 19.47 0.58
N MET A 182 12.25 18.81 -0.15
CA MET A 182 12.56 18.21 -1.45
C MET A 182 11.41 18.49 -2.43
N PRO A 183 11.54 19.47 -3.32
CA PRO A 183 10.53 19.76 -4.36
C PRO A 183 10.43 18.60 -5.36
N HIS A 184 9.45 17.73 -5.15
CA HIS A 184 9.16 16.61 -6.03
C HIS A 184 7.65 16.34 -6.04
N PRO A 185 7.02 16.00 -7.19
CA PRO A 185 5.57 15.76 -7.30
C PRO A 185 5.00 14.74 -6.30
N ARG A 186 5.86 13.83 -5.78
CA ARG A 186 5.52 12.84 -4.77
C ARG A 186 5.35 13.41 -3.36
N ASN A 187 5.78 14.63 -3.11
CA ASN A 187 5.86 15.19 -1.77
C ASN A 187 4.68 16.11 -1.46
N LEU A 188 4.31 16.14 -0.17
CA LEU A 188 3.21 16.95 0.32
C LEU A 188 3.61 18.42 0.39
N ARG A 189 2.72 19.29 -0.04
CA ARG A 189 2.82 20.75 0.15
C ARG A 189 2.01 21.15 1.38
N ALA A 190 2.58 22.05 2.18
CA ALA A 190 1.89 22.65 3.31
C ALA A 190 0.79 23.62 2.84
#